data_b769d9dc5d64810e778f0ae5649eab10
#
_entry.id   b769d9dc5d64810e778f0ae5649eab10
#
_cell.length_a   1.000
_cell.length_b   1.000
_cell.length_c   1.000
_cell.angle_alpha   90.00
_cell.angle_beta   90.00
_cell.angle_gamma   90.00
#
_symmetry.space_group_name_H-M   'P 1'
#
loop_
_entity.id
_entity.type
_entity.pdbx_description
1 polymer ?
#
loop_
_entity_poly.entity_id
_entity_poly.type
_entity_poly.pdbx_seq_one_letter_code
_entity_poly.pdbx_strand_id
1 'polypeptide(L)'
;MRDDWNARAREDAGYYVAFGRRQQSDVDFLATATDVINILESELRRVPAPQRSMWKALEIGCGPGRLMRPMSRHFTEIHGVDVSDEMIALARERLRDTPNAHPHLTDGASLAEFPGETFDFVYSYAVFQHVPSREVIAAYMRETHRVLKTGGFARLQFNGMPARDTSLDTWSGARTTTSEIVEFTQLHDIQLLALEGAGTQYMWTTWRKQPQGWQAQQEDRQFPAGTSRIRRVTNAQSSEPGAPSRGRYASISLWVENLPADAGLHHLRVQVGDSLGTVTSIGPIMKDGLQQVSVVLPELEATGLLPVELRWLEGPLAPLATLRVIPPGPSVPCLCSVTDGTNLVADKRIETRHVKMILEEVAHPHEIEASVGGVPVGDREFLCTDPKPQRFEVDFRLPEEIGPGRHELQVSIGRRKLAPVMLEVTS
;
A
#
# COMPACT_ATOMS: atom_id res chain seq x y z
N MET A 1 20.07 -6.52 -11.34
CA MET A 1 19.43 -5.58 -10.40
C MET A 1 20.36 -4.44 -9.98
N ARG A 2 21.57 -4.73 -9.43
CA ARG A 2 22.54 -3.66 -9.06
C ARG A 2 22.85 -2.74 -10.23
N ASP A 3 23.27 -3.29 -11.37
CA ASP A 3 23.67 -2.51 -12.55
C ASP A 3 22.51 -1.65 -13.10
N ASP A 4 21.27 -2.17 -13.07
CA ASP A 4 20.10 -1.43 -13.52
C ASP A 4 19.81 -0.24 -12.63
N TRP A 5 19.87 -0.43 -11.29
CA TRP A 5 19.64 0.66 -10.34
C TRP A 5 20.80 1.67 -10.33
N ASN A 6 22.03 1.23 -10.56
CA ASN A 6 23.17 2.12 -10.78
C ASN A 6 22.97 2.98 -12.04
N ALA A 7 22.51 2.38 -13.15
CA ALA A 7 22.22 3.12 -14.37
C ALA A 7 21.12 4.17 -14.15
N ARG A 8 20.04 3.79 -13.49
CA ARG A 8 18.93 4.70 -13.13
C ARG A 8 19.37 5.83 -12.20
N ALA A 9 20.24 5.51 -11.22
CA ALA A 9 20.76 6.52 -10.31
C ALA A 9 21.60 7.58 -11.04
N ARG A 10 22.43 7.16 -12.00
CA ARG A 10 23.24 8.07 -12.83
C ARG A 10 22.39 8.91 -13.79
N GLU A 11 21.30 8.33 -14.31
CA GLU A 11 20.40 9.04 -15.22
C GLU A 11 19.57 10.09 -14.47
N ASP A 12 18.78 9.67 -13.48
CA ASP A 12 17.96 10.55 -12.63
C ASP A 12 17.40 9.77 -11.44
N ALA A 13 18.15 9.71 -10.34
CA ALA A 13 17.74 8.99 -9.13
C ALA A 13 16.37 9.46 -8.59
N GLY A 14 16.12 10.78 -8.65
CA GLY A 14 14.87 11.37 -8.16
C GLY A 14 13.66 10.88 -8.93
N TYR A 15 13.76 10.84 -10.24
CA TYR A 15 12.71 10.37 -11.12
C TYR A 15 12.39 8.88 -10.87
N TYR A 16 13.41 8.02 -10.88
CA TYR A 16 13.18 6.57 -10.78
C TYR A 16 12.74 6.10 -9.38
N VAL A 17 13.06 6.86 -8.34
CA VAL A 17 12.66 6.52 -6.95
C VAL A 17 11.27 7.06 -6.61
N ALA A 18 10.86 8.18 -7.17
CA ALA A 18 9.64 8.87 -6.76
C ALA A 18 8.66 9.21 -7.89
N PHE A 19 8.94 8.81 -9.13
CA PHE A 19 8.10 9.05 -10.32
C PHE A 19 7.48 10.45 -10.34
N GLY A 20 8.34 11.47 -10.34
CA GLY A 20 7.94 12.86 -10.49
C GLY A 20 8.32 13.40 -11.87
N ARG A 21 8.58 14.70 -11.94
CA ARG A 21 9.25 15.27 -13.11
C ARG A 21 10.71 14.86 -13.16
N ARG A 22 11.26 14.73 -14.37
CA ARG A 22 12.70 14.58 -14.54
C ARG A 22 13.41 15.82 -14.01
N GLN A 23 14.59 15.62 -13.41
CA GLN A 23 15.41 16.69 -12.84
C GLN A 23 14.63 17.53 -11.79
N GLN A 24 13.77 16.88 -11.00
CA GLN A 24 13.05 17.55 -9.92
C GLN A 24 14.02 18.11 -8.87
N SER A 25 13.61 19.21 -8.24
CA SER A 25 14.38 19.79 -7.13
C SER A 25 14.41 18.85 -5.93
N ASP A 26 15.44 18.96 -5.06
CA ASP A 26 15.49 18.19 -3.81
C ASP A 26 14.25 18.42 -2.92
N VAL A 27 13.70 19.62 -2.93
CA VAL A 27 12.50 19.97 -2.17
C VAL A 27 11.29 19.18 -2.70
N ASP A 28 11.07 19.18 -4.01
CA ASP A 28 9.97 18.43 -4.64
C ASP A 28 10.15 16.93 -4.44
N PHE A 29 11.37 16.42 -4.61
CA PHE A 29 11.70 15.03 -4.37
C PHE A 29 11.37 14.58 -2.94
N LEU A 30 11.78 15.35 -1.94
CA LEU A 30 11.48 15.06 -0.54
C LEU A 30 9.99 15.19 -0.21
N ALA A 31 9.27 16.11 -0.86
CA ALA A 31 7.83 16.26 -0.68
C ALA A 31 7.04 15.02 -1.11
N THR A 32 7.54 14.25 -2.09
CA THR A 32 6.93 12.97 -2.52
C THR A 32 6.93 11.90 -1.42
N ALA A 33 7.69 12.08 -0.34
CA ALA A 33 7.74 11.15 0.79
C ALA A 33 6.54 11.30 1.75
N THR A 34 5.82 12.42 1.71
CA THR A 34 4.87 12.82 2.77
C THR A 34 3.82 11.75 3.08
N ASP A 35 3.16 11.20 2.09
CA ASP A 35 2.11 10.20 2.30
C ASP A 35 2.66 8.90 2.88
N VAL A 36 3.82 8.46 2.39
CA VAL A 36 4.48 7.26 2.91
C VAL A 36 4.94 7.45 4.35
N ILE A 37 5.49 8.62 4.68
CA ILE A 37 5.88 8.96 6.05
C ILE A 37 4.66 8.93 6.97
N ASN A 38 3.54 9.50 6.56
CA ASN A 38 2.28 9.46 7.34
C ASN A 38 1.82 8.01 7.60
N ILE A 39 1.93 7.12 6.59
CA ILE A 39 1.63 5.69 6.74
C ILE A 39 2.57 5.04 7.77
N LEU A 40 3.88 5.25 7.67
CA LEU A 40 4.86 4.69 8.60
C LEU A 40 4.69 5.23 10.01
N GLU A 41 4.47 6.52 10.18
CA GLU A 41 4.22 7.16 11.48
C GLU A 41 2.94 6.66 12.15
N SER A 42 1.92 6.28 11.36
CA SER A 42 0.70 5.70 11.92
C SER A 42 0.99 4.39 12.66
N GLU A 43 1.92 3.57 12.15
CA GLU A 43 2.33 2.32 12.80
C GLU A 43 3.13 2.58 14.09
N LEU A 44 3.93 3.63 14.11
CA LEU A 44 4.68 3.99 15.31
C LEU A 44 3.77 4.36 16.51
N ARG A 45 2.50 4.73 16.25
CA ARG A 45 1.52 5.01 17.31
C ARG A 45 1.10 3.78 18.10
N ARG A 46 1.43 2.56 17.64
CA ARG A 46 1.18 1.30 18.37
C ARG A 46 1.94 1.23 19.71
N VAL A 47 3.02 2.01 19.81
CA VAL A 47 3.84 2.06 21.02
C VAL A 47 3.97 3.51 21.50
N PRO A 48 3.80 3.80 22.78
CA PRO A 48 3.95 5.14 23.34
C PRO A 48 5.32 5.76 23.04
N ALA A 49 5.36 7.07 22.78
CA ALA A 49 6.58 7.78 22.42
C ALA A 49 7.76 7.58 23.39
N PRO A 50 7.59 7.58 24.72
CA PRO A 50 8.69 7.33 25.66
C PRO A 50 9.34 5.95 25.49
N GLN A 51 8.55 4.93 25.13
CA GLN A 51 9.06 3.57 24.89
C GLN A 51 9.81 3.46 23.56
N ARG A 52 9.47 4.31 22.56
CA ARG A 52 10.10 4.36 21.24
C ARG A 52 11.39 5.17 21.20
N SER A 53 11.68 5.97 22.22
CA SER A 53 12.82 6.89 22.20
C SER A 53 14.19 6.21 22.05
N MET A 54 14.26 4.91 22.35
CA MET A 54 15.48 4.09 22.23
C MET A 54 15.45 3.14 21.01
N TRP A 55 14.47 3.26 20.14
CA TRP A 55 14.30 2.34 19.02
C TRP A 55 15.34 2.54 17.94
N LYS A 56 15.72 1.42 17.32
CA LYS A 56 16.51 1.36 16.09
C LYS A 56 15.63 0.91 14.94
N ALA A 57 15.81 1.54 13.79
CA ALA A 57 15.05 1.20 12.58
C ALA A 57 15.92 0.77 11.42
N LEU A 58 15.33 -0.01 10.51
CA LEU A 58 15.95 -0.42 9.24
C LEU A 58 14.99 -0.12 8.09
N GLU A 59 15.49 0.57 7.06
CA GLU A 59 14.84 0.71 5.76
C GLU A 59 15.46 -0.26 4.75
N ILE A 60 14.65 -1.15 4.16
CA ILE A 60 15.09 -2.03 3.07
C ILE A 60 14.81 -1.32 1.74
N GLY A 61 15.87 -1.14 0.92
CA GLY A 61 15.83 -0.38 -0.32
C GLY A 61 15.72 1.12 -0.08
N CYS A 62 16.66 1.67 0.68
CA CYS A 62 16.62 3.08 1.10
C CYS A 62 16.86 4.07 -0.06
N GLY A 63 17.33 3.59 -1.21
CA GLY A 63 17.67 4.43 -2.34
C GLY A 63 18.58 5.60 -1.93
N PRO A 64 18.30 6.82 -2.40
CA PRO A 64 19.10 8.00 -2.04
C PRO A 64 18.69 8.63 -0.68
N GLY A 65 18.08 7.85 0.24
CA GLY A 65 17.78 8.28 1.61
C GLY A 65 16.53 9.15 1.76
N ARG A 66 15.59 9.08 0.82
CA ARG A 66 14.37 9.92 0.80
C ARG A 66 13.51 9.77 2.06
N LEU A 67 13.26 8.54 2.50
CA LEU A 67 12.45 8.27 3.69
C LEU A 67 13.30 8.26 4.97
N MET A 68 14.59 7.86 4.91
CA MET A 68 15.48 7.82 6.07
C MET A 68 15.55 9.19 6.78
N ARG A 69 15.71 10.28 6.02
CA ARG A 69 15.87 11.63 6.58
C ARG A 69 14.70 12.05 7.48
N PRO A 70 13.43 12.06 7.01
CA PRO A 70 12.29 12.41 7.87
C PRO A 70 12.02 11.38 8.97
N MET A 71 12.29 10.09 8.73
CA MET A 71 12.07 9.03 9.73
C MET A 71 13.10 9.03 10.84
N SER A 72 14.31 9.54 10.61
CA SER A 72 15.40 9.56 11.60
C SER A 72 15.04 10.24 12.92
N ARG A 73 14.10 11.18 12.90
CA ARG A 73 13.62 11.90 14.10
C ARG A 73 12.92 11.00 15.15
N HIS A 74 12.53 9.79 14.76
CA HIS A 74 11.77 8.87 15.60
C HIS A 74 12.64 7.81 16.29
N PHE A 75 13.94 7.73 15.94
CA PHE A 75 14.81 6.63 16.33
C PHE A 75 16.16 7.14 16.86
N THR A 76 16.80 6.35 17.74
CA THR A 76 18.19 6.61 18.13
C THR A 76 19.14 6.39 16.95
N GLU A 77 18.88 5.36 16.16
CA GLU A 77 19.61 5.03 14.95
C GLU A 77 18.64 4.54 13.88
N ILE A 78 18.86 4.98 12.67
CA ILE A 78 18.17 4.46 11.49
C ILE A 78 19.20 3.97 10.48
N HIS A 79 19.12 2.70 10.12
CA HIS A 79 19.92 2.09 9.08
C HIS A 79 19.12 1.97 7.81
N GLY A 80 19.77 2.05 6.67
CA GLY A 80 19.15 1.80 5.37
C GLY A 80 20.07 0.91 4.53
N VAL A 81 19.49 -0.05 3.81
CA VAL A 81 20.25 -0.88 2.88
C VAL A 81 19.76 -0.67 1.46
N ASP A 82 20.66 -0.65 0.50
CA ASP A 82 20.35 -0.66 -0.93
C ASP A 82 21.38 -1.49 -1.70
N VAL A 83 20.95 -2.05 -2.84
CA VAL A 83 21.82 -2.85 -3.71
C VAL A 83 22.71 -2.00 -4.62
N SER A 84 22.35 -0.73 -4.81
CA SER A 84 23.03 0.22 -5.70
C SER A 84 24.06 1.05 -4.94
N ASP A 85 25.31 0.95 -5.32
CA ASP A 85 26.39 1.78 -4.77
C ASP A 85 26.22 3.25 -5.11
N GLU A 86 25.64 3.58 -6.27
CA GLU A 86 25.33 4.96 -6.68
C GLU A 86 24.21 5.56 -5.78
N MET A 87 23.16 4.78 -5.50
CA MET A 87 22.10 5.21 -4.58
C MET A 87 22.66 5.44 -3.17
N ILE A 88 23.51 4.55 -2.68
CA ILE A 88 24.15 4.70 -1.37
C ILE A 88 25.09 5.92 -1.32
N ALA A 89 25.79 6.22 -2.40
CA ALA A 89 26.61 7.45 -2.47
C ALA A 89 25.73 8.71 -2.34
N LEU A 90 24.61 8.77 -3.06
CA LEU A 90 23.62 9.84 -2.95
C LEU A 90 22.98 9.92 -1.55
N ALA A 91 22.69 8.76 -0.94
CA ALA A 91 22.14 8.71 0.42
C ALA A 91 23.12 9.30 1.44
N ARG A 92 24.41 8.94 1.37
CA ARG A 92 25.46 9.48 2.26
C ARG A 92 25.58 10.99 2.15
N GLU A 93 25.53 11.53 0.93
CA GLU A 93 25.57 12.99 0.71
C GLU A 93 24.32 13.67 1.30
N ARG A 94 23.12 13.13 1.04
CA ARG A 94 21.85 13.70 1.53
C ARG A 94 21.71 13.63 3.04
N LEU A 95 22.27 12.60 3.67
CA LEU A 95 22.17 12.32 5.11
C LEU A 95 23.36 12.84 5.91
N ARG A 96 24.32 13.55 5.31
CA ARG A 96 25.55 14.01 6.01
C ARG A 96 25.26 14.83 7.28
N ASP A 97 24.13 15.57 7.30
CA ASP A 97 23.68 16.38 8.44
C ASP A 97 22.68 15.62 9.34
N THR A 98 22.58 14.29 9.18
CA THR A 98 21.68 13.41 9.95
C THR A 98 22.53 12.32 10.61
N PRO A 99 23.17 12.63 11.76
CA PRO A 99 24.25 11.78 12.32
C PRO A 99 23.79 10.40 12.80
N ASN A 100 22.49 10.20 13.02
CA ASN A 100 21.91 8.91 13.39
C ASN A 100 21.39 8.09 12.21
N ALA A 101 21.65 8.51 10.96
CA ALA A 101 21.22 7.79 9.75
C ALA A 101 22.42 7.15 9.04
N HIS A 102 22.36 5.83 8.84
CA HIS A 102 23.48 5.00 8.39
C HIS A 102 23.10 4.19 7.14
N PRO A 103 23.39 4.67 5.91
CA PRO A 103 23.17 3.91 4.68
C PRO A 103 24.28 2.91 4.40
N HIS A 104 23.91 1.67 4.07
CA HIS A 104 24.79 0.53 3.81
C HIS A 104 24.53 -0.08 2.43
N LEU A 105 25.59 -0.54 1.78
CA LEU A 105 25.48 -1.33 0.57
C LEU A 105 25.23 -2.80 0.95
N THR A 106 24.24 -3.45 0.30
CA THR A 106 23.93 -4.87 0.49
C THR A 106 24.13 -5.68 -0.80
N ASP A 107 24.17 -7.01 -0.66
CA ASP A 107 24.21 -7.94 -1.80
C ASP A 107 22.87 -8.03 -2.56
N GLY A 108 21.80 -7.53 -1.97
CA GLY A 108 20.45 -7.53 -2.55
C GLY A 108 19.65 -8.80 -2.27
N ALA A 109 20.11 -9.66 -1.36
CA ALA A 109 19.45 -10.91 -0.99
C ALA A 109 19.48 -11.20 0.52
N SER A 110 20.34 -10.54 1.28
CA SER A 110 20.52 -10.77 2.72
C SER A 110 20.65 -9.48 3.52
N LEU A 111 20.52 -9.61 4.85
CA LEU A 111 20.81 -8.58 5.86
C LEU A 111 21.89 -9.11 6.83
N ALA A 112 22.83 -9.90 6.32
CA ALA A 112 23.82 -10.62 7.11
C ALA A 112 24.76 -9.69 7.91
N GLU A 113 24.90 -8.42 7.49
CA GLU A 113 25.66 -7.40 8.20
C GLU A 113 25.05 -7.02 9.58
N PHE A 114 23.76 -7.35 9.79
CA PHE A 114 23.09 -7.07 11.05
C PHE A 114 22.86 -8.35 11.85
N PRO A 115 23.20 -8.35 13.15
CA PRO A 115 22.82 -9.42 14.05
C PRO A 115 21.30 -9.63 14.12
N GLY A 116 20.86 -10.81 14.52
CA GLY A 116 19.46 -11.06 14.85
C GLY A 116 18.98 -10.16 15.99
N GLU A 117 17.70 -9.84 16.01
CA GLU A 117 17.07 -9.02 17.07
C GLU A 117 17.74 -7.64 17.30
N THR A 118 18.10 -6.98 16.23
CA THR A 118 18.77 -5.66 16.26
C THR A 118 17.76 -4.52 16.21
N PHE A 119 16.71 -4.64 15.41
CA PHE A 119 15.82 -3.53 15.08
C PHE A 119 14.46 -3.66 15.79
N ASP A 120 13.93 -2.51 16.20
CA ASP A 120 12.60 -2.37 16.76
C ASP A 120 11.55 -2.10 15.66
N PHE A 121 11.98 -1.49 14.55
CA PHE A 121 11.14 -1.19 13.40
C PHE A 121 11.86 -1.45 12.08
N VAL A 122 11.24 -2.22 11.20
CA VAL A 122 11.74 -2.48 9.83
C VAL A 122 10.69 -2.04 8.83
N TYR A 123 11.08 -1.33 7.78
CA TYR A 123 10.14 -0.94 6.74
C TYR A 123 10.74 -0.99 5.34
N SER A 124 9.87 -1.13 4.35
CA SER A 124 10.23 -1.11 2.93
C SER A 124 9.07 -0.56 2.11
N TYR A 125 9.36 0.34 1.18
CA TYR A 125 8.38 0.93 0.27
C TYR A 125 8.91 1.00 -1.15
N ALA A 126 8.10 0.53 -2.11
CA ALA A 126 8.39 0.51 -3.55
C ALA A 126 9.70 -0.22 -3.92
N VAL A 127 10.05 -1.28 -3.16
CA VAL A 127 11.27 -2.08 -3.38
C VAL A 127 10.95 -3.46 -3.91
N PHE A 128 10.13 -4.25 -3.20
CA PHE A 128 9.84 -5.64 -3.57
C PHE A 128 9.11 -5.76 -4.91
N GLN A 129 8.40 -4.73 -5.32
CA GLN A 129 7.79 -4.66 -6.66
C GLN A 129 8.81 -4.61 -7.82
N HIS A 130 10.09 -4.36 -7.51
CA HIS A 130 11.20 -4.30 -8.45
C HIS A 130 12.17 -5.48 -8.33
N VAL A 131 11.91 -6.41 -7.42
CA VAL A 131 12.72 -7.63 -7.24
C VAL A 131 12.17 -8.72 -8.15
N PRO A 132 12.94 -9.20 -9.15
CA PRO A 132 12.44 -10.15 -10.14
C PRO A 132 12.39 -11.61 -9.65
N SER A 133 12.90 -11.91 -8.44
CA SER A 133 12.93 -13.27 -7.87
C SER A 133 12.06 -13.37 -6.62
N ARG A 134 11.14 -14.35 -6.62
CA ARG A 134 10.33 -14.71 -5.45
C ARG A 134 11.18 -15.23 -4.30
N GLU A 135 12.25 -15.97 -4.61
CA GLU A 135 13.19 -16.53 -3.63
C GLU A 135 13.90 -15.41 -2.87
N VAL A 136 14.29 -14.33 -3.57
CA VAL A 136 14.89 -13.15 -2.96
C VAL A 136 13.88 -12.41 -2.07
N ILE A 137 12.63 -12.25 -2.51
CA ILE A 137 11.57 -11.66 -1.68
C ILE A 137 11.36 -12.50 -0.41
N ALA A 138 11.25 -13.83 -0.55
CA ALA A 138 11.12 -14.74 0.59
C ALA A 138 12.35 -14.72 1.52
N ALA A 139 13.56 -14.54 0.97
CA ALA A 139 14.76 -14.35 1.77
C ALA A 139 14.69 -13.07 2.60
N TYR A 140 14.30 -11.94 2.00
CA TYR A 140 14.10 -10.70 2.74
C TYR A 140 13.00 -10.79 3.81
N MET A 141 11.94 -11.55 3.58
CA MET A 141 10.93 -11.81 4.62
C MET A 141 11.54 -12.53 5.82
N ARG A 142 12.32 -13.59 5.60
CA ARG A 142 13.04 -14.33 6.67
C ARG A 142 14.07 -13.44 7.38
N GLU A 143 14.84 -12.67 6.63
CA GLU A 143 15.84 -11.78 7.19
C GLU A 143 15.20 -10.63 8.00
N THR A 144 14.09 -10.05 7.52
CA THR A 144 13.28 -9.09 8.28
C THR A 144 12.86 -9.69 9.63
N HIS A 145 12.33 -10.92 9.63
CA HIS A 145 11.96 -11.61 10.86
C HIS A 145 13.18 -11.85 11.77
N ARG A 146 14.34 -12.26 11.20
CA ARG A 146 15.57 -12.52 11.96
C ARG A 146 16.09 -11.26 12.66
N VAL A 147 16.21 -10.15 11.92
CA VAL A 147 16.81 -8.90 12.45
C VAL A 147 15.84 -8.10 13.34
N LEU A 148 14.54 -8.38 13.25
CA LEU A 148 13.51 -7.76 14.09
C LEU A 148 13.57 -8.32 15.50
N LYS A 149 13.54 -7.46 16.52
CA LYS A 149 13.41 -7.87 17.92
C LYS A 149 12.04 -8.49 18.18
N THR A 150 11.97 -9.40 19.14
CA THR A 150 10.68 -9.87 19.68
C THR A 150 9.88 -8.67 20.22
N GLY A 151 8.62 -8.54 19.77
CA GLY A 151 7.76 -7.38 20.03
C GLY A 151 7.93 -6.22 19.05
N GLY A 152 8.96 -6.23 18.20
CA GLY A 152 9.21 -5.24 17.16
C GLY A 152 8.24 -5.35 15.98
N PHE A 153 8.17 -4.31 15.17
CA PHE A 153 7.23 -4.17 14.05
C PHE A 153 7.92 -4.09 12.70
N ALA A 154 7.30 -4.66 11.68
CA ALA A 154 7.66 -4.42 10.29
C ALA A 154 6.47 -3.85 9.50
N ARG A 155 6.71 -2.85 8.65
CA ARG A 155 5.75 -2.33 7.67
C ARG A 155 6.34 -2.49 6.27
N LEU A 156 5.84 -3.45 5.51
CA LEU A 156 6.39 -3.85 4.21
C LEU A 156 5.36 -3.70 3.11
N GLN A 157 5.77 -3.18 1.96
CA GLN A 157 4.94 -3.10 0.77
C GLN A 157 5.40 -4.10 -0.28
N PHE A 158 4.47 -4.88 -0.79
CA PHE A 158 4.66 -5.88 -1.85
C PHE A 158 3.84 -5.53 -3.08
N ASN A 159 4.15 -6.15 -4.21
CA ASN A 159 3.30 -6.12 -5.38
C ASN A 159 2.29 -7.28 -5.31
N GLY A 160 1.06 -6.98 -4.92
CA GLY A 160 -0.03 -7.93 -4.77
C GLY A 160 -0.87 -8.16 -6.02
N MET A 161 -0.50 -7.58 -7.17
CA MET A 161 -1.24 -7.79 -8.43
C MET A 161 -1.24 -9.26 -8.85
N PRO A 162 -2.24 -9.72 -9.60
CA PRO A 162 -2.25 -11.06 -10.17
C PRO A 162 -0.99 -11.35 -11.00
N ALA A 163 -0.52 -12.60 -10.98
CA ALA A 163 0.60 -13.04 -11.80
C ALA A 163 0.31 -12.81 -13.30
N ARG A 164 1.34 -12.49 -14.05
CA ARG A 164 1.30 -12.33 -15.51
C ARG A 164 2.35 -13.23 -16.13
N ASP A 165 2.06 -13.74 -17.35
CA ASP A 165 2.99 -14.49 -18.18
C ASP A 165 3.97 -13.55 -18.93
N THR A 166 4.59 -12.63 -18.19
CA THR A 166 5.61 -11.73 -18.75
C THR A 166 6.96 -12.01 -18.09
N SER A 167 8.04 -11.75 -18.79
CA SER A 167 9.38 -11.83 -18.24
C SER A 167 9.50 -10.87 -17.04
N LEU A 168 9.99 -11.38 -15.92
CA LEU A 168 10.25 -10.57 -14.73
C LEU A 168 11.59 -9.84 -14.89
N ASP A 169 11.59 -8.56 -14.62
CA ASP A 169 12.76 -7.69 -14.62
C ASP A 169 12.72 -6.72 -13.43
N THR A 170 13.65 -5.79 -13.38
CA THR A 170 13.71 -4.78 -12.32
C THR A 170 12.68 -3.66 -12.46
N TRP A 171 11.88 -3.67 -13.52
CA TRP A 171 10.73 -2.78 -13.68
C TRP A 171 9.43 -3.50 -13.33
N SER A 172 9.31 -4.75 -13.73
CA SER A 172 8.17 -5.63 -13.51
C SER A 172 8.57 -6.81 -12.63
N GLY A 173 8.79 -6.56 -11.34
CA GLY A 173 9.23 -7.57 -10.38
C GLY A 173 8.17 -8.63 -10.07
N ALA A 174 8.58 -9.62 -9.28
CA ALA A 174 7.74 -10.74 -8.89
C ALA A 174 6.52 -10.30 -8.08
N ARG A 175 5.45 -11.06 -8.21
CA ARG A 175 4.19 -10.85 -7.48
C ARG A 175 4.20 -11.66 -6.19
N THR A 176 3.60 -11.11 -5.15
CA THR A 176 3.42 -11.77 -3.86
C THR A 176 1.93 -11.88 -3.58
N THR A 177 1.46 -13.08 -3.29
CA THR A 177 0.05 -13.32 -2.99
C THR A 177 -0.25 -13.10 -1.51
N THR A 178 -1.52 -12.84 -1.19
CA THR A 178 -1.97 -12.77 0.21
C THR A 178 -1.75 -14.08 0.94
N SER A 179 -1.90 -15.22 0.25
CA SER A 179 -1.68 -16.54 0.83
C SER A 179 -0.23 -16.77 1.25
N GLU A 180 0.74 -16.35 0.43
CA GLU A 180 2.16 -16.43 0.77
C GLU A 180 2.49 -15.60 2.04
N ILE A 181 1.91 -14.41 2.17
CA ILE A 181 2.08 -13.58 3.38
C ILE A 181 1.44 -14.25 4.60
N VAL A 182 0.21 -14.74 4.48
CA VAL A 182 -0.52 -15.39 5.56
C VAL A 182 0.22 -16.64 6.04
N GLU A 183 0.63 -17.52 5.11
CA GLU A 183 1.39 -18.73 5.42
C GLU A 183 2.72 -18.40 6.12
N PHE A 184 3.48 -17.46 5.57
CA PHE A 184 4.75 -17.02 6.16
C PHE A 184 4.56 -16.53 7.59
N THR A 185 3.55 -15.67 7.83
CA THR A 185 3.32 -15.08 9.15
C THR A 185 2.86 -16.11 10.18
N GLN A 186 2.10 -17.13 9.76
CA GLN A 186 1.71 -18.23 10.63
C GLN A 186 2.90 -19.13 11.00
N LEU A 187 3.74 -19.47 10.03
CA LEU A 187 4.91 -20.35 10.24
C LEU A 187 6.00 -19.71 11.13
N HIS A 188 6.05 -18.38 11.22
CA HIS A 188 7.12 -17.65 11.90
C HIS A 188 6.66 -16.91 13.17
N ASP A 189 5.54 -17.30 13.78
CA ASP A 189 5.03 -16.64 15.00
C ASP A 189 4.92 -15.11 14.84
N ILE A 190 4.31 -14.66 13.75
CA ILE A 190 4.09 -13.26 13.47
C ILE A 190 2.62 -12.91 13.67
N GLN A 191 2.34 -11.96 14.54
CA GLN A 191 1.04 -11.32 14.64
C GLN A 191 0.86 -10.41 13.42
N LEU A 192 0.07 -10.87 12.44
CA LEU A 192 -0.27 -10.07 11.28
C LEU A 192 -1.35 -9.06 11.66
N LEU A 193 -1.00 -7.77 11.62
CA LEU A 193 -1.87 -6.66 12.04
C LEU A 193 -2.52 -5.93 10.88
N ALA A 194 -1.91 -5.99 9.68
CA ALA A 194 -2.49 -5.44 8.47
C ALA A 194 -2.06 -6.24 7.24
N LEU A 195 -3.00 -6.37 6.30
CA LEU A 195 -2.83 -6.87 4.93
C LEU A 195 -3.81 -6.09 4.05
N GLU A 196 -3.37 -4.95 3.56
CA GLU A 196 -4.17 -3.94 2.87
C GLU A 196 -3.76 -3.84 1.40
N GLY A 197 -4.69 -3.48 0.51
CA GLY A 197 -4.39 -3.34 -0.91
C GLY A 197 -4.13 -4.68 -1.63
N ALA A 198 -4.70 -5.79 -1.16
CA ALA A 198 -4.66 -7.07 -1.84
C ALA A 198 -5.18 -6.96 -3.27
N GLY A 199 -4.47 -7.55 -4.24
CA GLY A 199 -4.80 -7.45 -5.66
C GLY A 199 -4.28 -6.17 -6.34
N THR A 200 -3.60 -5.29 -5.63
CA THR A 200 -3.04 -4.04 -6.16
C THR A 200 -1.51 -4.05 -6.16
N GLN A 201 -0.91 -3.10 -6.85
CA GLN A 201 0.54 -2.89 -6.84
C GLN A 201 1.07 -2.53 -5.44
N TYR A 202 0.24 -1.94 -4.60
CA TYR A 202 0.62 -1.46 -3.27
C TYR A 202 -0.06 -2.29 -2.18
N MET A 203 0.32 -3.56 -2.08
CA MET A 203 -0.13 -4.43 -1.00
C MET A 203 0.75 -4.21 0.23
N TRP A 204 0.18 -3.62 1.27
CA TRP A 204 0.87 -3.32 2.52
C TRP A 204 0.61 -4.37 3.59
N THR A 205 1.65 -4.70 4.36
CA THR A 205 1.56 -5.59 5.52
C THR A 205 2.14 -4.93 6.76
N THR A 206 1.52 -5.16 7.92
CA THR A 206 2.09 -4.81 9.22
C THR A 206 2.27 -6.07 10.04
N TRP A 207 3.48 -6.32 10.48
CA TRP A 207 3.89 -7.47 11.28
C TRP A 207 4.32 -7.03 12.67
N ARG A 208 4.05 -7.89 13.65
CA ARG A 208 4.70 -7.83 14.96
C ARG A 208 5.31 -9.19 15.25
N LYS A 209 6.62 -9.24 15.45
CA LYS A 209 7.31 -10.47 15.82
C LYS A 209 6.90 -10.89 17.21
N GLN A 210 6.49 -12.13 17.38
CA GLN A 210 6.08 -12.71 18.64
C GLN A 210 7.11 -13.75 19.12
N PRO A 211 7.08 -14.16 20.41
CA PRO A 211 7.92 -15.25 20.88
C PRO A 211 7.63 -16.56 20.15
N GLN A 212 8.63 -17.43 20.06
CA GLN A 212 8.48 -18.75 19.47
C GLN A 212 7.33 -19.55 20.14
N GLY A 213 6.50 -20.18 19.32
CA GLY A 213 5.33 -20.96 19.75
C GLY A 213 4.09 -20.11 20.06
N TRP A 214 4.15 -18.79 19.81
CA TRP A 214 3.02 -17.90 20.05
C TRP A 214 1.78 -18.29 19.24
N GLN A 215 1.95 -18.60 17.95
CA GLN A 215 0.83 -18.95 17.06
C GLN A 215 0.02 -20.14 17.60
N ALA A 216 0.70 -21.22 18.01
CA ALA A 216 0.05 -22.41 18.57
C ALA A 216 -0.74 -22.10 19.87
N GLN A 217 -0.24 -21.17 20.69
CA GLN A 217 -0.94 -20.76 21.92
C GLN A 217 -2.24 -19.99 21.64
N GLN A 218 -2.38 -19.36 20.47
CA GLN A 218 -3.58 -18.60 20.13
C GLN A 218 -4.74 -19.49 19.64
N GLU A 219 -4.43 -20.65 19.09
CA GLU A 219 -5.44 -21.57 18.53
C GLU A 219 -6.37 -22.14 19.62
N ASP A 220 -5.83 -22.43 20.79
CA ASP A 220 -6.59 -22.97 21.93
C ASP A 220 -7.22 -21.89 22.81
N ARG A 221 -6.98 -20.63 22.49
CA ARG A 221 -7.38 -19.51 23.34
C ARG A 221 -8.87 -19.22 23.23
N GLN A 222 -9.54 -19.17 24.39
CA GLN A 222 -10.94 -18.83 24.51
C GLN A 222 -11.12 -17.54 25.31
N PHE A 223 -12.07 -16.74 24.90
CA PHE A 223 -12.43 -15.51 25.59
C PHE A 223 -13.88 -15.60 26.11
N PRO A 224 -14.16 -15.10 27.31
CA PRO A 224 -15.52 -14.95 27.77
C PRO A 224 -16.32 -14.08 26.78
N ALA A 225 -17.58 -14.41 26.57
CA ALA A 225 -18.47 -13.59 25.75
C ALA A 225 -18.54 -12.16 26.30
N GLY A 226 -18.36 -11.16 25.44
CA GLY A 226 -18.34 -9.76 25.84
C GLY A 226 -17.00 -9.25 26.38
N THR A 227 -15.90 -9.99 26.21
CA THR A 227 -14.54 -9.49 26.47
C THR A 227 -14.28 -8.19 25.74
N SER A 228 -14.66 -8.12 24.47
CA SER A 228 -14.59 -6.89 23.67
C SER A 228 -15.97 -6.28 23.47
N ARG A 229 -16.02 -5.02 23.05
CA ARG A 229 -17.27 -4.33 22.76
C ARG A 229 -17.14 -3.49 21.49
N ILE A 230 -18.01 -3.74 20.51
CA ILE A 230 -18.13 -2.87 19.33
C ILE A 230 -18.91 -1.63 19.75
N ARG A 231 -18.26 -0.47 19.73
CA ARG A 231 -18.87 0.83 20.09
C ARG A 231 -19.63 1.45 18.93
N ARG A 232 -19.14 1.26 17.72
CA ARG A 232 -19.76 1.73 16.48
C ARG A 232 -19.26 0.93 15.29
N VAL A 233 -20.07 0.89 14.24
CA VAL A 233 -19.73 0.39 12.92
C VAL A 233 -19.95 1.52 11.93
N THR A 234 -18.92 1.82 11.12
CA THR A 234 -18.98 2.89 10.11
C THR A 234 -18.46 2.38 8.78
N ASN A 235 -18.83 3.05 7.70
CA ASN A 235 -18.14 2.87 6.42
C ASN A 235 -16.65 3.24 6.60
N ALA A 236 -15.74 2.43 6.05
CA ALA A 236 -14.31 2.63 6.22
C ALA A 236 -13.77 3.88 5.50
N GLN A 237 -14.50 4.40 4.52
CA GLN A 237 -14.08 5.55 3.72
C GLN A 237 -14.83 6.83 4.05
N SER A 238 -16.18 6.76 4.17
CA SER A 238 -17.00 7.94 4.43
C SER A 238 -17.24 8.22 5.92
N SER A 239 -16.92 7.25 6.81
CA SER A 239 -17.25 7.27 8.24
C SER A 239 -18.76 7.32 8.56
N GLU A 240 -19.63 7.16 7.59
CA GLU A 240 -21.08 7.10 7.76
C GLU A 240 -21.53 5.77 8.40
N PRO A 241 -22.69 5.72 9.06
CA PRO A 241 -23.18 4.53 9.76
C PRO A 241 -23.84 3.50 8.82
N GLY A 242 -23.38 3.37 7.59
CA GLY A 242 -23.89 2.43 6.60
C GLY A 242 -22.90 2.14 5.50
N ALA A 243 -23.05 1.00 4.85
CA ALA A 243 -22.18 0.61 3.74
C ALA A 243 -23.00 0.04 2.58
N PRO A 244 -22.58 0.23 1.32
CA PRO A 244 -23.22 -0.43 0.19
C PRO A 244 -22.96 -1.94 0.24
N SER A 245 -23.90 -2.71 -0.34
CA SER A 245 -23.81 -4.17 -0.37
C SER A 245 -22.68 -4.70 -1.25
N ARG A 246 -22.10 -3.89 -2.14
CA ARG A 246 -20.98 -4.25 -3.03
C ARG A 246 -20.25 -3.01 -3.56
N GLY A 247 -19.13 -3.25 -4.25
CA GLY A 247 -18.35 -2.22 -4.94
C GLY A 247 -17.30 -1.57 -4.05
N ARG A 248 -16.71 -0.48 -4.53
CA ARG A 248 -15.58 0.22 -3.93
C ARG A 248 -15.76 0.55 -2.44
N TYR A 249 -16.95 1.00 -2.08
CA TYR A 249 -17.27 1.45 -0.72
C TYR A 249 -17.83 0.35 0.19
N ALA A 250 -17.86 -0.91 -0.28
CA ALA A 250 -18.29 -2.06 0.52
C ALA A 250 -17.19 -2.47 1.51
N SER A 251 -16.89 -1.57 2.44
CA SER A 251 -15.91 -1.77 3.51
C SER A 251 -16.37 -1.04 4.76
N ILE A 252 -16.07 -1.62 5.92
CA ILE A 252 -16.48 -1.08 7.22
C ILE A 252 -15.31 -1.01 8.19
N SER A 253 -15.43 -0.12 9.15
CA SER A 253 -14.58 -0.03 10.33
C SER A 253 -15.41 -0.35 11.57
N LEU A 254 -15.00 -1.37 12.32
CA LEU A 254 -15.49 -1.61 13.67
C LEU A 254 -14.59 -0.87 14.64
N TRP A 255 -15.18 -0.09 15.50
CA TRP A 255 -14.49 0.61 16.59
C TRP A 255 -14.70 -0.20 17.86
N VAL A 256 -13.65 -0.89 18.28
CA VAL A 256 -13.72 -1.95 19.30
C VAL A 256 -12.96 -1.51 20.56
N GLU A 257 -13.60 -1.69 21.69
CA GLU A 257 -13.02 -1.51 23.02
C GLU A 257 -12.56 -2.88 23.56
N ASN A 258 -11.43 -2.90 24.27
CA ASN A 258 -10.85 -4.09 24.90
C ASN A 258 -10.59 -5.26 23.91
N LEU A 259 -10.14 -4.94 22.70
CA LEU A 259 -9.66 -5.99 21.80
C LEU A 259 -8.44 -6.67 22.44
N PRO A 260 -8.35 -8.03 22.45
CA PRO A 260 -7.18 -8.71 22.96
C PRO A 260 -5.89 -8.22 22.33
N ALA A 261 -4.84 -7.98 23.13
CA ALA A 261 -3.56 -7.43 22.65
C ALA A 261 -2.87 -8.33 21.62
N ASP A 262 -3.18 -9.63 21.67
CA ASP A 262 -2.67 -10.64 20.73
C ASP A 262 -3.55 -10.80 19.49
N ALA A 263 -4.59 -9.97 19.31
CA ALA A 263 -5.45 -10.04 18.14
C ALA A 263 -4.64 -9.78 16.86
N GLY A 264 -4.67 -10.74 15.95
CA GLY A 264 -4.12 -10.67 14.61
C GLY A 264 -5.16 -11.05 13.57
N LEU A 265 -4.88 -10.78 12.30
CA LEU A 265 -5.80 -11.09 11.20
C LEU A 265 -6.12 -12.58 11.12
N HIS A 266 -5.23 -13.45 11.60
CA HIS A 266 -5.45 -14.91 11.63
C HIS A 266 -6.56 -15.33 12.59
N HIS A 267 -6.81 -14.55 13.63
CA HIS A 267 -7.71 -14.93 14.73
C HIS A 267 -9.06 -14.24 14.66
N LEU A 268 -9.13 -13.04 14.06
CA LEU A 268 -10.38 -12.30 13.99
C LEU A 268 -11.24 -12.74 12.80
N ARG A 269 -12.51 -12.92 13.07
CA ARG A 269 -13.55 -13.13 12.06
C ARG A 269 -14.63 -12.07 12.27
N VAL A 270 -15.09 -11.47 11.18
CA VAL A 270 -16.19 -10.53 11.19
C VAL A 270 -17.26 -11.02 10.23
N GLN A 271 -18.44 -11.32 10.77
CA GLN A 271 -19.59 -11.76 10.00
C GLN A 271 -20.59 -10.62 9.91
N VAL A 272 -21.15 -10.38 8.72
CA VAL A 272 -22.21 -9.40 8.48
C VAL A 272 -23.38 -10.11 7.83
N GLY A 273 -24.49 -10.24 8.56
CA GLY A 273 -25.56 -11.16 8.19
C GLY A 273 -25.01 -12.59 8.10
N ASP A 274 -25.21 -13.24 6.96
CA ASP A 274 -24.71 -14.59 6.68
C ASP A 274 -23.33 -14.63 5.98
N SER A 275 -22.72 -13.47 5.76
CA SER A 275 -21.50 -13.34 4.96
C SER A 275 -20.28 -13.04 5.82
N LEU A 276 -19.15 -13.70 5.53
CA LEU A 276 -17.86 -13.46 6.20
C LEU A 276 -17.12 -12.33 5.49
N GLY A 277 -16.84 -11.24 6.21
CA GLY A 277 -15.99 -10.15 5.76
C GLY A 277 -14.50 -10.48 5.92
N THR A 278 -13.67 -9.88 5.09
CA THR A 278 -12.20 -10.00 5.19
C THR A 278 -11.65 -8.90 6.09
N VAL A 279 -11.13 -9.27 7.26
CA VAL A 279 -10.41 -8.33 8.13
C VAL A 279 -9.08 -7.97 7.47
N THR A 280 -8.86 -6.69 7.23
CA THR A 280 -7.67 -6.20 6.52
C THR A 280 -6.69 -5.46 7.40
N SER A 281 -7.16 -4.86 8.50
CA SER A 281 -6.24 -4.23 9.46
C SER A 281 -6.84 -4.10 10.86
N ILE A 282 -5.94 -4.12 11.84
CA ILE A 282 -6.19 -3.81 13.24
C ILE A 282 -5.33 -2.59 13.57
N GLY A 283 -5.94 -1.45 13.79
CA GLY A 283 -5.26 -0.19 14.07
C GLY A 283 -4.60 -0.13 15.45
N PRO A 284 -3.80 0.90 15.73
CA PRO A 284 -3.31 1.18 17.07
C PRO A 284 -4.45 1.52 18.04
N ILE A 285 -4.20 1.38 19.34
CA ILE A 285 -5.12 1.85 20.38
C ILE A 285 -5.14 3.38 20.33
N MET A 286 -6.33 3.96 20.17
CA MET A 286 -6.52 5.39 20.14
C MET A 286 -6.58 5.99 21.56
N LYS A 287 -6.60 7.33 21.67
CA LYS A 287 -6.64 8.03 22.96
C LYS A 287 -7.90 7.73 23.77
N ASP A 288 -8.99 7.39 23.12
CA ASP A 288 -10.27 6.99 23.72
C ASP A 288 -10.34 5.49 24.08
N GLY A 289 -9.24 4.76 23.91
CA GLY A 289 -9.15 3.32 24.19
C GLY A 289 -9.73 2.42 23.09
N LEU A 290 -10.22 2.98 22.00
CA LEU A 290 -10.76 2.21 20.88
C LEU A 290 -9.65 1.77 19.93
N GLN A 291 -9.86 0.61 19.30
CA GLN A 291 -9.09 0.14 18.15
C GLN A 291 -10.01 0.01 16.93
N GLN A 292 -9.51 0.43 15.79
CA GLN A 292 -10.19 0.26 14.52
C GLN A 292 -9.87 -1.11 13.95
N VAL A 293 -10.89 -1.88 13.61
CA VAL A 293 -10.78 -3.13 12.84
C VAL A 293 -11.41 -2.86 11.48
N SER A 294 -10.61 -2.86 10.43
CA SER A 294 -11.05 -2.60 9.06
C SER A 294 -11.43 -3.91 8.37
N VAL A 295 -12.57 -3.90 7.71
CA VAL A 295 -13.15 -5.10 7.08
C VAL A 295 -13.63 -4.76 5.68
N VAL A 296 -13.21 -5.54 4.72
CA VAL A 296 -13.75 -5.54 3.35
C VAL A 296 -14.92 -6.51 3.30
N LEU A 297 -16.07 -6.02 2.86
CA LEU A 297 -17.27 -6.84 2.71
C LEU A 297 -17.22 -7.61 1.39
N PRO A 298 -17.65 -8.87 1.37
CA PRO A 298 -17.99 -9.53 0.12
C PRO A 298 -19.23 -8.88 -0.50
N GLU A 299 -19.65 -9.33 -1.66
CA GLU A 299 -20.98 -8.95 -2.16
C GLU A 299 -22.06 -9.52 -1.24
N LEU A 300 -22.86 -8.62 -0.64
CA LEU A 300 -23.92 -8.98 0.27
C LEU A 300 -25.25 -9.03 -0.52
N GLU A 301 -25.95 -10.16 -0.42
CA GLU A 301 -27.26 -10.34 -1.05
C GLU A 301 -28.37 -9.55 -0.34
N ALA A 302 -28.27 -9.49 1.00
CA ALA A 302 -29.26 -8.81 1.84
C ALA A 302 -28.91 -7.32 2.05
N THR A 303 -29.95 -6.49 2.13
CA THR A 303 -29.86 -5.08 2.49
C THR A 303 -30.76 -4.78 3.70
N GLY A 304 -30.60 -3.61 4.30
CA GLY A 304 -31.31 -3.22 5.53
C GLY A 304 -30.40 -3.25 6.75
N LEU A 305 -30.93 -3.52 7.91
CA LEU A 305 -30.19 -3.63 9.16
C LEU A 305 -29.72 -5.08 9.34
N LEU A 306 -28.42 -5.31 9.14
CA LEU A 306 -27.81 -6.63 9.30
C LEU A 306 -27.01 -6.71 10.60
N PRO A 307 -27.03 -7.88 11.29
CA PRO A 307 -26.17 -8.10 12.45
C PRO A 307 -24.70 -8.14 12.05
N VAL A 308 -23.85 -7.61 12.92
CA VAL A 308 -22.38 -7.64 12.80
C VAL A 308 -21.84 -8.39 14.01
N GLU A 309 -21.16 -9.50 13.77
CA GLU A 309 -20.54 -10.33 14.79
C GLU A 309 -19.02 -10.24 14.68
N LEU A 310 -18.35 -9.97 15.80
CA LEU A 310 -16.90 -10.06 15.94
C LEU A 310 -16.56 -11.31 16.73
N ARG A 311 -15.72 -12.18 16.16
CA ARG A 311 -15.36 -13.47 16.72
C ARG A 311 -13.84 -13.61 16.85
N TRP A 312 -13.42 -14.40 17.83
CA TRP A 312 -12.08 -14.98 17.89
C TRP A 312 -12.18 -16.40 17.40
N LEU A 313 -11.64 -16.66 16.22
CA LEU A 313 -11.85 -17.95 15.53
C LEU A 313 -13.35 -18.28 15.49
N GLU A 314 -13.76 -19.33 16.20
CA GLU A 314 -15.14 -19.80 16.25
C GLU A 314 -15.96 -19.22 17.42
N GLY A 315 -15.32 -18.59 18.39
CA GLY A 315 -15.97 -18.04 19.59
C GLY A 315 -16.41 -16.58 19.45
N PRO A 316 -17.60 -16.18 19.93
CA PRO A 316 -18.02 -14.78 19.95
C PRO A 316 -17.15 -13.96 20.89
N LEU A 317 -16.60 -12.84 20.41
CA LEU A 317 -15.71 -11.95 21.17
C LEU A 317 -16.45 -10.72 21.73
N ALA A 318 -17.48 -10.25 21.04
CA ALA A 318 -18.26 -9.08 21.40
C ALA A 318 -19.76 -9.34 21.23
N PRO A 319 -20.63 -8.60 21.97
CA PRO A 319 -22.05 -8.55 21.66
C PRO A 319 -22.31 -8.09 20.22
N LEU A 320 -23.41 -8.56 19.62
CA LEU A 320 -23.82 -8.18 18.27
C LEU A 320 -23.98 -6.67 18.16
N ALA A 321 -23.43 -6.13 17.08
CA ALA A 321 -23.72 -4.79 16.59
C ALA A 321 -24.61 -4.85 15.35
N THR A 322 -24.96 -3.72 14.78
CA THR A 322 -25.76 -3.64 13.55
C THR A 322 -25.09 -2.73 12.53
N LEU A 323 -25.23 -3.09 11.27
CA LEU A 323 -24.83 -2.28 10.12
C LEU A 323 -26.04 -2.05 9.23
N ARG A 324 -26.23 -0.81 8.79
CA ARG A 324 -27.16 -0.52 7.70
C ARG A 324 -26.47 -0.80 6.36
N VAL A 325 -26.93 -1.82 5.67
CA VAL A 325 -26.50 -2.14 4.32
C VAL A 325 -27.47 -1.56 3.32
N ILE A 326 -26.96 -0.78 2.37
CA ILE A 326 -27.76 -0.12 1.34
C ILE A 326 -27.42 -0.73 -0.04
N PRO A 327 -28.39 -0.74 -0.99
CA PRO A 327 -28.07 -1.13 -2.36
C PRO A 327 -26.97 -0.23 -2.93
N PRO A 328 -26.06 -0.76 -3.75
CA PRO A 328 -25.08 0.07 -4.45
C PRO A 328 -25.79 0.92 -5.50
N GLY A 329 -25.31 2.15 -5.69
CA GLY A 329 -25.67 2.95 -6.86
C GLY A 329 -25.15 2.30 -8.15
N PRO A 330 -25.62 2.73 -9.33
CA PRO A 330 -25.03 2.32 -10.59
C PRO A 330 -23.58 2.79 -10.64
N SER A 331 -22.69 1.97 -11.24
CA SER A 331 -21.29 2.38 -11.50
C SER A 331 -21.29 3.66 -12.33
N VAL A 332 -20.54 4.65 -11.89
CA VAL A 332 -20.40 5.93 -12.57
C VAL A 332 -18.91 6.12 -12.92
N PRO A 333 -18.51 5.74 -14.15
CA PRO A 333 -17.14 5.93 -14.58
C PRO A 333 -16.67 7.38 -14.41
N CYS A 334 -15.47 7.55 -13.86
CA CYS A 334 -14.88 8.85 -13.66
C CYS A 334 -13.41 8.86 -14.11
N LEU A 335 -12.97 9.99 -14.63
CA LEU A 335 -11.58 10.28 -14.94
C LEU A 335 -10.93 10.91 -13.69
N CYS A 336 -10.10 10.13 -12.99
CA CYS A 336 -9.51 10.54 -11.71
C CYS A 336 -8.31 11.45 -11.88
N SER A 337 -7.44 11.14 -12.86
CA SER A 337 -6.27 11.98 -13.16
C SER A 337 -5.84 11.84 -14.61
N VAL A 338 -5.15 12.88 -15.08
CA VAL A 338 -4.42 12.89 -16.35
C VAL A 338 -3.04 13.46 -16.07
N THR A 339 -2.01 12.76 -16.54
CA THR A 339 -0.61 13.13 -16.35
C THR A 339 0.15 12.97 -17.66
N ASP A 340 1.33 13.58 -17.75
CA ASP A 340 2.33 13.15 -18.73
C ASP A 340 2.72 11.69 -18.43
N GLY A 341 2.74 10.84 -19.44
CA GLY A 341 3.00 9.39 -19.29
C GLY A 341 4.40 9.06 -18.80
N THR A 342 5.34 9.99 -18.94
CA THR A 342 6.72 9.85 -18.46
C THR A 342 6.95 10.59 -17.14
N ASN A 343 6.54 11.85 -17.07
CA ASN A 343 6.79 12.71 -15.90
C ASN A 343 5.79 12.49 -14.76
N LEU A 344 4.64 11.88 -14.99
CA LEU A 344 3.64 11.42 -14.01
C LEU A 344 3.16 12.49 -13.00
N VAL A 345 3.38 13.76 -13.25
CA VAL A 345 2.88 14.85 -12.40
C VAL A 345 1.45 15.19 -12.79
N ALA A 346 0.55 15.22 -11.84
CA ALA A 346 -0.89 15.42 -12.05
C ALA A 346 -1.28 16.88 -12.30
N ASP A 347 -0.58 17.57 -13.20
CA ASP A 347 -0.81 18.98 -13.55
C ASP A 347 -1.39 19.20 -14.97
N LYS A 348 -1.70 18.11 -15.67
CA LYS A 348 -2.27 18.10 -17.03
C LYS A 348 -1.34 18.70 -18.10
N ARG A 349 -0.07 18.88 -17.78
CA ARG A 349 0.95 19.38 -18.69
C ARG A 349 1.66 18.19 -19.34
N ILE A 350 1.61 18.13 -20.66
CA ILE A 350 2.15 17.03 -21.46
C ILE A 350 3.43 17.52 -22.18
N GLU A 351 4.56 17.00 -21.72
CA GLU A 351 5.90 17.38 -22.21
C GLU A 351 6.51 16.30 -23.14
N THR A 352 6.14 15.03 -22.95
CA THR A 352 6.76 13.90 -23.65
C THR A 352 5.90 13.33 -24.78
N ARG A 353 4.76 13.96 -25.08
CA ARG A 353 3.74 13.46 -26.01
C ARG A 353 3.08 12.14 -25.61
N HIS A 354 3.38 11.61 -24.44
CA HIS A 354 2.68 10.47 -23.85
C HIS A 354 1.71 10.96 -22.78
N VAL A 355 0.51 10.43 -22.80
CA VAL A 355 -0.56 10.76 -21.85
C VAL A 355 -0.92 9.52 -21.09
N LYS A 356 -0.97 9.62 -19.77
CA LYS A 356 -1.51 8.61 -18.86
C LYS A 356 -2.79 9.12 -18.24
N MET A 357 -3.86 8.34 -18.37
CA MET A 357 -5.14 8.59 -17.70
C MET A 357 -5.39 7.54 -16.64
N ILE A 358 -5.99 7.93 -15.52
CA ILE A 358 -6.50 7.01 -14.52
C ILE A 358 -8.03 7.15 -14.47
N LEU A 359 -8.72 6.04 -14.73
CA LEU A 359 -10.17 5.96 -14.67
C LEU A 359 -10.59 4.94 -13.60
N GLU A 360 -11.72 5.19 -12.96
CA GLU A 360 -12.35 4.26 -12.00
C GLU A 360 -13.79 3.98 -12.40
N GLU A 361 -14.36 2.90 -11.83
CA GLU A 361 -15.72 2.39 -12.10
C GLU A 361 -15.95 2.01 -13.58
N VAL A 362 -14.89 1.53 -14.25
CA VAL A 362 -14.93 1.16 -15.66
C VAL A 362 -15.25 -0.33 -15.82
N ALA A 363 -16.50 -0.65 -16.05
CA ALA A 363 -16.94 -2.04 -16.26
C ALA A 363 -16.48 -2.62 -17.61
N HIS A 364 -16.34 -1.78 -18.63
CA HIS A 364 -16.00 -2.18 -20.00
C HIS A 364 -14.81 -1.36 -20.54
N PRO A 365 -13.55 -1.69 -20.16
CA PRO A 365 -12.38 -0.91 -20.55
C PRO A 365 -12.13 -0.86 -22.05
N HIS A 366 -12.55 -1.88 -22.81
CA HIS A 366 -12.45 -1.92 -24.26
C HIS A 366 -13.39 -0.91 -24.99
N GLU A 367 -14.40 -0.38 -24.29
CA GLU A 367 -15.28 0.67 -24.80
C GLU A 367 -14.77 2.10 -24.50
N ILE A 368 -13.61 2.24 -23.86
CA ILE A 368 -13.00 3.54 -23.64
C ILE A 368 -12.52 4.11 -24.98
N GLU A 369 -13.01 5.27 -25.34
CA GLU A 369 -12.52 6.07 -26.46
C GLU A 369 -12.00 7.41 -25.95
N ALA A 370 -10.99 7.95 -26.62
CA ALA A 370 -10.43 9.25 -26.30
C ALA A 370 -10.16 10.05 -27.59
N SER A 371 -10.30 11.37 -27.49
CA SER A 371 -9.87 12.30 -28.52
C SER A 371 -9.21 13.53 -27.88
N VAL A 372 -8.21 14.10 -28.55
CA VAL A 372 -7.52 15.31 -28.10
C VAL A 372 -7.67 16.36 -29.19
N GLY A 373 -8.19 17.55 -28.85
CA GLY A 373 -8.48 18.59 -29.83
C GLY A 373 -9.43 18.14 -30.94
N GLY A 374 -10.29 17.17 -30.68
CA GLY A 374 -11.18 16.54 -31.66
C GLY A 374 -10.54 15.45 -32.52
N VAL A 375 -9.23 15.21 -32.40
CA VAL A 375 -8.52 14.15 -33.12
C VAL A 375 -8.61 12.85 -32.28
N PRO A 376 -9.13 11.75 -32.88
CA PRO A 376 -9.19 10.48 -32.14
C PRO A 376 -7.80 9.96 -31.77
N VAL A 377 -7.70 9.39 -30.56
CA VAL A 377 -6.50 8.72 -30.09
C VAL A 377 -6.46 7.29 -30.66
N GLY A 378 -5.32 6.91 -31.23
CA GLY A 378 -5.08 5.58 -31.79
C GLY A 378 -4.83 4.51 -30.73
N ASP A 379 -3.68 3.85 -30.83
CA ASP A 379 -3.29 2.75 -29.94
C ASP A 379 -3.28 3.18 -28.47
N ARG A 380 -3.95 2.40 -27.63
CA ARG A 380 -4.09 2.64 -26.19
C ARG A 380 -3.70 1.37 -25.47
N GLU A 381 -2.88 1.52 -24.44
CA GLU A 381 -2.55 0.44 -23.52
C GLU A 381 -3.44 0.54 -22.29
N PHE A 382 -3.96 -0.60 -21.84
CA PHE A 382 -4.85 -0.69 -20.69
C PHE A 382 -4.23 -1.57 -19.61
N LEU A 383 -4.15 -1.05 -18.41
CA LEU A 383 -3.68 -1.76 -17.24
C LEU A 383 -4.69 -1.63 -16.09
N CYS A 384 -5.30 -2.74 -15.69
CA CYS A 384 -6.08 -2.77 -14.45
C CYS A 384 -5.13 -2.72 -13.26
N THR A 385 -5.14 -1.61 -12.51
CA THR A 385 -4.28 -1.42 -11.33
C THR A 385 -4.97 -1.79 -10.03
N ASP A 386 -6.31 -1.73 -10.00
CA ASP A 386 -7.12 -2.18 -8.87
C ASP A 386 -8.46 -2.73 -9.41
N PRO A 387 -8.67 -4.05 -9.36
CA PRO A 387 -9.90 -4.65 -9.88
C PRO A 387 -11.13 -4.33 -9.03
N LYS A 388 -10.98 -3.95 -7.77
CA LYS A 388 -12.11 -3.70 -6.86
C LYS A 388 -12.88 -2.42 -7.24
N PRO A 389 -12.25 -1.23 -7.40
CA PRO A 389 -12.90 -0.06 -7.97
C PRO A 389 -12.91 -0.07 -9.50
N GLN A 390 -12.52 -1.18 -10.15
CA GLN A 390 -12.37 -1.25 -11.61
C GLN A 390 -11.53 -0.08 -12.13
N ARG A 391 -10.35 0.09 -11.50
CA ARG A 391 -9.41 1.17 -11.80
C ARG A 391 -8.48 0.75 -12.92
N PHE A 392 -8.45 1.57 -13.97
CA PHE A 392 -7.61 1.37 -15.14
C PHE A 392 -6.66 2.54 -15.34
N GLU A 393 -5.39 2.23 -15.61
CA GLU A 393 -4.47 3.13 -16.27
C GLU A 393 -4.62 2.93 -17.77
N VAL A 394 -4.72 4.04 -18.50
CA VAL A 394 -4.80 4.08 -19.95
C VAL A 394 -3.71 4.99 -20.46
N ASP A 395 -2.75 4.40 -21.16
CA ASP A 395 -1.61 5.10 -21.72
C ASP A 395 -1.76 5.21 -23.25
N PHE A 396 -1.44 6.39 -23.81
CA PHE A 396 -1.43 6.62 -25.24
C PHE A 396 -0.48 7.74 -25.65
N ARG A 397 -0.08 7.72 -26.91
CA ARG A 397 0.68 8.81 -27.53
C ARG A 397 -0.25 9.82 -28.18
N LEU A 398 0.04 11.13 -28.02
CA LEU A 398 -0.69 12.19 -28.70
C LEU A 398 -0.62 12.00 -30.23
N PRO A 399 -1.76 12.18 -30.94
CA PRO A 399 -1.76 12.24 -32.40
C PRO A 399 -0.76 13.27 -32.94
N GLU A 400 -0.17 13.00 -34.12
CA GLU A 400 0.85 13.87 -34.69
C GLU A 400 0.32 15.27 -35.00
N GLU A 401 -0.96 15.40 -35.30
CA GLU A 401 -1.67 16.65 -35.57
C GLU A 401 -1.79 17.58 -34.38
N ILE A 402 -1.59 17.07 -33.16
CA ILE A 402 -1.67 17.85 -31.94
C ILE A 402 -0.32 18.53 -31.70
N GLY A 403 -0.25 19.83 -31.94
CA GLY A 403 0.91 20.67 -31.65
C GLY A 403 0.90 21.26 -30.24
N PRO A 404 1.94 22.04 -29.87
CA PRO A 404 1.95 22.77 -28.60
C PRO A 404 0.74 23.69 -28.43
N GLY A 405 0.22 23.77 -27.22
CA GLY A 405 -0.96 24.59 -26.91
C GLY A 405 -1.92 23.92 -25.95
N ARG A 406 -3.09 24.53 -25.77
CA ARG A 406 -4.17 24.00 -24.93
C ARG A 406 -5.15 23.21 -25.79
N HIS A 407 -5.34 21.92 -25.45
CA HIS A 407 -6.22 21.02 -26.18
C HIS A 407 -7.19 20.34 -25.22
N GLU A 408 -8.43 20.20 -25.65
CA GLU A 408 -9.44 19.44 -24.90
C GLU A 408 -9.21 17.93 -25.07
N LEU A 409 -9.08 17.23 -23.97
CA LEU A 409 -9.17 15.77 -23.91
C LEU A 409 -10.62 15.39 -23.60
N GLN A 410 -11.29 14.74 -24.55
CA GLN A 410 -12.60 14.15 -24.36
C GLN A 410 -12.46 12.63 -24.24
N VAL A 411 -13.00 12.07 -23.18
CA VAL A 411 -13.06 10.62 -22.95
C VAL A 411 -14.51 10.17 -22.96
N SER A 412 -14.78 9.05 -23.61
CA SER A 412 -16.10 8.38 -23.56
C SER A 412 -15.94 6.89 -23.26
N ILE A 413 -16.97 6.29 -22.66
CA ILE A 413 -17.07 4.86 -22.40
C ILE A 413 -18.42 4.42 -22.95
N GLY A 414 -18.41 3.72 -24.04
CA GLY A 414 -19.61 3.46 -24.83
C GLY A 414 -20.31 4.78 -25.20
N ARG A 415 -21.57 4.94 -24.80
CA ARG A 415 -22.34 6.17 -25.09
C ARG A 415 -22.14 7.30 -24.06
N ARG A 416 -21.44 7.04 -22.95
CA ARG A 416 -21.22 8.03 -21.88
C ARG A 416 -19.99 8.86 -22.16
N LYS A 417 -20.17 10.17 -22.28
CA LYS A 417 -19.07 11.14 -22.30
C LYS A 417 -18.76 11.57 -20.88
N LEU A 418 -17.47 11.56 -20.52
CA LEU A 418 -16.97 12.12 -19.27
C LEU A 418 -16.77 13.63 -19.40
N ALA A 419 -16.64 14.33 -18.26
CA ALA A 419 -16.29 15.75 -18.30
C ALA A 419 -14.96 15.95 -19.02
N PRO A 420 -14.86 16.90 -19.96
CA PRO A 420 -13.63 17.14 -20.71
C PRO A 420 -12.55 17.72 -19.80
N VAL A 421 -11.30 17.43 -20.13
CA VAL A 421 -10.12 17.92 -19.42
C VAL A 421 -9.24 18.71 -20.37
N MET A 422 -8.81 19.89 -19.96
CA MET A 422 -7.86 20.70 -20.73
C MET A 422 -6.43 20.24 -20.46
N LEU A 423 -5.73 19.85 -21.51
CA LEU A 423 -4.30 19.53 -21.51
C LEU A 423 -3.51 20.76 -21.97
N GLU A 424 -2.33 20.93 -21.40
CA GLU A 424 -1.32 21.89 -21.88
C GLU A 424 -0.18 21.09 -22.52
N VAL A 425 -0.13 21.07 -23.84
CA VAL A 425 0.92 20.38 -24.60
C VAL A 425 2.06 21.35 -24.85
N THR A 426 3.29 20.94 -24.51
CA THR A 426 4.47 21.83 -24.58
C THR A 426 5.48 21.43 -25.65
N SER A 427 5.35 20.23 -26.24
CA SER A 427 6.24 19.68 -27.27
C SER A 427 5.49 19.06 -28.44
#